data_db6aafe5b2aab27fa76cbd20bbc8c52d
#
_entry.id   db6aafe5b2aab27fa76cbd20bbc8c52d
#
_cell.length_a   1.000
_cell.length_b   1.000
_cell.length_c   1.000
_cell.angle_alpha   90.00
_cell.angle_beta   90.00
_cell.angle_gamma   90.00
#
_symmetry.space_group_name_H-M   'P 1'
#
loop_
_entity.id
_entity.type
_entity.pdbx_description
1 polymer ?
#
loop_
_entity_poly.entity_id
_entity_poly.type
_entity_poly.pdbx_seq_one_letter_code
_entity_poly.pdbx_strand_id
1 'polypeptide(L)'
;MVVKEEYSQSKKEIVVSGSEALRVADALTATTMKMLQLLWKESFDVSTISKKLGLSQAYISQQVKLLEELKLLDVTYARGKRGIRKICSTAAEQVTFIIKDKDPE
;
A
#
# COMPACT_ATOMS: atom_id res chain seq x y z
N MET A 1 -22.33 -14.53 -0.36
CA MET A 1 -22.00 -14.12 -0.55
C MET A 1 -21.35 -13.84 -1.26
N VAL A 2 -21.07 -13.63 -1.70
CA VAL A 2 -20.43 -13.25 -2.17
C VAL A 2 -20.22 -12.92 -3.33
N VAL A 3 -20.01 -12.30 -3.93
CA VAL A 3 -19.96 -11.72 -4.95
C VAL A 3 -18.70 -11.54 -5.48
N LYS A 4 -17.95 -12.38 -5.64
CA LYS A 4 -16.76 -12.27 -6.07
C LYS A 4 -16.57 -11.92 -7.43
N GLU A 5 -17.44 -12.12 -8.28
CA GLU A 5 -17.33 -11.79 -9.62
C GLU A 5 -17.00 -10.39 -9.86
N GLU A 6 -17.35 -9.54 -8.97
CA GLU A 6 -17.11 -8.18 -9.15
C GLU A 6 -15.68 -7.82 -9.20
N TYR A 7 -14.82 -8.65 -8.67
CA TYR A 7 -13.45 -8.31 -8.63
C TYR A 7 -12.66 -8.93 -9.73
N SER A 8 -13.25 -9.70 -10.55
CA SER A 8 -12.47 -10.51 -11.45
C SER A 8 -11.78 -9.76 -12.53
N GLN A 9 -12.26 -8.61 -12.88
CA GLN A 9 -11.71 -7.97 -13.94
C GLN A 9 -10.50 -7.18 -13.71
N SER A 10 -10.39 -6.43 -12.76
CA SER A 10 -9.28 -5.54 -12.59
C SER A 10 -8.50 -5.81 -11.35
N LYS A 11 -8.59 -7.02 -10.85
CA LYS A 11 -7.93 -7.33 -9.65
C LYS A 11 -6.44 -7.35 -9.81
N LYS A 12 -5.74 -6.70 -8.95
CA LYS A 12 -4.32 -6.75 -8.90
C LYS A 12 -3.95 -7.46 -7.62
N GLU A 13 -3.14 -8.49 -7.74
CA GLU A 13 -2.73 -9.26 -6.58
C GLU A 13 -1.23 -9.33 -6.49
N ILE A 14 -0.69 -9.17 -5.30
CA ILE A 14 0.71 -9.34 -5.05
C ILE A 14 0.86 -10.62 -4.25
N VAL A 15 1.69 -11.53 -4.74
CA VAL A 15 1.91 -12.80 -4.06
C VAL A 15 3.35 -12.83 -3.60
N VAL A 16 3.59 -13.01 -2.33
CA VAL A 16 4.94 -12.97 -1.78
C VAL A 16 5.27 -14.25 -1.03
N SER A 17 6.54 -14.64 -1.06
CA SER A 17 7.00 -15.81 -0.36
C SER A 17 8.44 -15.57 0.08
N GLY A 18 8.99 -16.42 0.90
CA GLY A 18 10.38 -16.34 1.33
C GLY A 18 10.71 -15.01 1.99
N SER A 19 11.86 -14.47 1.66
CA SER A 19 12.32 -13.24 2.28
C SER A 19 11.45 -12.05 1.92
N GLU A 20 10.85 -12.07 0.75
CA GLU A 20 9.96 -11.00 0.35
C GLU A 20 8.72 -10.99 1.24
N ALA A 21 8.20 -12.18 1.56
CA ALA A 21 7.04 -12.27 2.44
C ALA A 21 7.37 -11.68 3.80
N LEU A 22 8.58 -11.90 4.29
CA LEU A 22 8.97 -11.35 5.58
C LEU A 22 9.02 -9.83 5.54
N ARG A 23 9.54 -9.27 4.45
CA ARG A 23 9.63 -7.83 4.33
C ARG A 23 8.24 -7.20 4.27
N VAL A 24 7.34 -7.81 3.53
CA VAL A 24 5.99 -7.27 3.41
C VAL A 24 5.24 -7.43 4.74
N ALA A 25 5.38 -8.58 5.38
CA ALA A 25 4.71 -8.82 6.65
C ALA A 25 5.17 -7.80 7.69
N ASP A 26 6.47 -7.49 7.69
CA ASP A 26 7.00 -6.55 8.65
C ASP A 26 6.46 -5.14 8.41
N ALA A 27 6.18 -4.80 7.19
CA ALA A 27 5.69 -3.48 6.84
C ALA A 27 4.19 -3.31 7.09
N LEU A 28 3.44 -4.40 7.17
CA LEU A 28 2.01 -4.31 7.31
C LEU A 28 1.61 -4.32 8.77
N THR A 29 1.36 -3.14 9.28
CA THR A 29 0.88 -2.95 10.64
C THR A 29 -0.56 -2.49 10.55
N ALA A 30 -1.23 -2.32 11.66
CA ALA A 30 -2.58 -1.79 11.65
C ALA A 30 -2.60 -0.42 10.98
N THR A 31 -1.59 0.39 11.23
CA THR A 31 -1.52 1.72 10.66
C THR A 31 -1.34 1.69 9.14
N THR A 32 -0.40 0.89 8.65
CA THR A 32 -0.18 0.86 7.21
C THR A 32 -1.35 0.20 6.49
N MET A 33 -2.03 -0.75 7.14
CA MET A 33 -3.23 -1.31 6.57
C MET A 33 -4.31 -0.25 6.43
N LYS A 34 -4.46 0.62 7.42
CA LYS A 34 -5.43 1.70 7.33
C LYS A 34 -5.08 2.64 6.21
N MET A 35 -3.79 2.90 6.02
CA MET A 35 -3.34 3.74 4.92
C MET A 35 -3.73 3.10 3.59
N LEU A 36 -3.48 1.81 3.44
CA LEU A 36 -3.79 1.13 2.19
C LEU A 36 -5.29 1.09 1.92
N GLN A 37 -6.08 0.90 2.95
CA GLN A 37 -7.52 0.89 2.81
C GLN A 37 -8.05 2.26 2.41
N LEU A 38 -7.49 3.30 3.02
CA LEU A 38 -7.88 4.66 2.69
C LEU A 38 -7.54 4.98 1.25
N LEU A 39 -6.33 4.61 0.83
CA LEU A 39 -5.84 4.97 -0.49
C LEU A 39 -6.36 4.06 -1.61
N TRP A 40 -7.02 3.00 -1.24
CA TRP A 40 -7.68 2.17 -2.24
C TRP A 40 -8.90 2.89 -2.78
N LYS A 41 -9.58 3.60 -1.93
CA LYS A 41 -10.79 4.29 -2.32
C LYS A 41 -10.54 5.58 -3.07
N GLU A 42 -9.49 6.27 -2.70
CA GLU A 42 -9.23 7.57 -3.26
C GLU A 42 -7.79 7.96 -3.05
N SER A 43 -7.19 8.64 -4.00
CA SER A 43 -5.79 9.06 -3.89
C SER A 43 -5.68 10.32 -3.06
N PHE A 44 -4.65 10.41 -2.26
CA PHE A 44 -4.42 11.59 -1.43
C PHE A 44 -2.93 11.89 -1.35
N ASP A 45 -2.59 13.14 -1.07
CA ASP A 45 -1.20 13.48 -0.84
C ASP A 45 -0.85 13.23 0.63
N VAL A 46 0.42 13.31 0.95
CA VAL A 46 0.92 13.00 2.30
C VAL A 46 0.25 13.88 3.36
N SER A 47 0.10 15.15 3.07
CA SER A 47 -0.49 16.07 4.03
C SER A 47 -1.92 15.67 4.38
N THR A 48 -2.69 15.27 3.38
CA THR A 48 -4.07 14.86 3.59
C THR A 48 -4.15 13.55 4.34
N ILE A 49 -3.27 12.59 4.01
CA ILE A 49 -3.24 11.32 4.73
C ILE A 49 -2.94 11.57 6.20
N SER A 50 -1.96 12.44 6.45
CA SER A 50 -1.56 12.80 7.80
C SER A 50 -2.76 13.33 8.59
N LYS A 51 -3.52 14.23 7.99
CA LYS A 51 -4.68 14.79 8.67
C LYS A 51 -5.77 13.78 8.89
N LYS A 52 -6.04 12.96 7.91
CA LYS A 52 -7.11 11.98 8.03
C LYS A 52 -6.83 10.92 9.07
N LEU A 53 -5.56 10.56 9.23
CA LEU A 53 -5.21 9.52 10.17
C LEU A 53 -4.70 10.06 11.50
N GLY A 54 -4.51 11.35 11.60
CA GLY A 54 -4.05 11.95 12.85
C GLY A 54 -2.60 11.61 13.18
N LEU A 55 -1.76 11.48 12.15
CA LEU A 55 -0.36 11.13 12.34
C LEU A 55 0.53 12.17 11.70
N SER A 56 1.78 12.22 12.09
CA SER A 56 2.67 13.26 11.56
C SER A 56 3.00 13.05 10.10
N GLN A 57 3.27 14.11 9.39
CA GLN A 57 3.63 13.99 7.99
C GLN A 57 4.95 13.27 7.82
N ALA A 58 5.87 13.45 8.75
CA ALA A 58 7.15 12.75 8.66
C ALA A 58 6.97 11.24 8.76
N TYR A 59 6.10 10.81 9.66
CA TYR A 59 5.83 9.39 9.80
C TYR A 59 5.14 8.85 8.55
N ILE A 60 4.14 9.56 8.05
CA ILE A 60 3.43 9.13 6.85
C ILE A 60 4.39 9.05 5.66
N SER A 61 5.26 10.03 5.51
CA SER A 61 6.23 10.02 4.41
C SER A 61 7.14 8.80 4.46
N GLN A 62 7.56 8.42 5.65
CA GLN A 62 8.39 7.24 5.78
C GLN A 62 7.64 5.99 5.41
N GLN A 63 6.38 5.88 5.83
CA GLN A 63 5.59 4.70 5.51
C GLN A 63 5.26 4.64 4.02
N VAL A 64 5.01 5.78 3.40
CA VAL A 64 4.72 5.83 1.98
C VAL A 64 5.93 5.33 1.20
N LYS A 65 7.13 5.75 1.59
CA LYS A 65 8.33 5.33 0.90
C LYS A 65 8.51 3.83 1.02
N LEU A 66 8.31 3.28 2.19
CA LEU A 66 8.45 1.86 2.42
C LEU A 66 7.43 1.07 1.60
N LEU A 67 6.18 1.49 1.64
CA LEU A 67 5.13 0.77 0.93
C LEU A 67 5.31 0.88 -0.58
N GLU A 68 5.85 1.99 -1.04
CA GLU A 68 6.12 2.14 -2.46
C GLU A 68 7.24 1.19 -2.89
N GLU A 69 8.27 1.07 -2.09
CA GLU A 69 9.37 0.16 -2.38
C GLU A 69 8.91 -1.28 -2.46
N LEU A 70 7.90 -1.62 -1.67
CA LEU A 70 7.36 -2.96 -1.67
C LEU A 70 6.26 -3.15 -2.72
N LYS A 71 6.02 -2.14 -3.54
CA LYS A 71 5.03 -2.18 -4.60
C LYS A 71 3.60 -2.26 -4.13
N LEU A 72 3.36 -1.86 -2.90
CA LEU A 72 2.01 -1.84 -2.34
C LEU A 72 1.33 -0.50 -2.56
N LEU A 73 2.11 0.54 -2.84
CA LEU A 73 1.59 1.86 -3.14
C LEU A 73 2.16 2.37 -4.44
N ASP A 74 1.35 3.09 -5.18
CA ASP A 74 1.79 3.84 -6.34
C ASP A 74 1.88 5.29 -5.93
N VAL A 75 2.92 5.96 -6.38
CA VAL A 75 3.12 7.36 -6.08
C VAL A 75 3.29 8.11 -7.39
N THR A 76 2.52 9.18 -7.55
CA THR A 76 2.68 10.04 -8.70
C THR A 76 2.91 11.44 -8.18
N TYR A 77 3.35 12.33 -9.04
CA TYR A 77 3.67 13.67 -8.64
C TYR A 77 2.82 14.66 -9.40
N ALA A 78 2.27 15.62 -8.70
CA ALA A 78 1.41 16.62 -9.30
C ALA A 78 1.91 17.99 -8.91
N ARG A 79 1.66 18.97 -9.76
CA ARG A 79 2.10 20.30 -9.47
C ARG A 79 1.11 20.93 -8.50
N GLY A 80 1.59 21.49 -7.44
CA GLY A 80 0.76 22.15 -6.46
C GLY A 80 1.13 23.61 -6.37
N LYS A 81 0.47 24.34 -5.55
CA LYS A 81 0.74 25.75 -5.39
C LYS A 81 2.08 26.01 -4.81
N ARG A 82 2.56 25.14 -3.97
CA ARG A 82 3.82 25.35 -3.35
C ARG A 82 4.86 24.35 -3.81
N GLY A 83 4.76 23.87 -4.99
CA GLY A 83 5.75 22.93 -5.51
C GLY A 83 5.07 21.64 -5.88
N ILE A 84 5.80 20.54 -5.77
CA ILE A 84 5.32 19.26 -6.23
C ILE A 84 4.67 18.49 -5.11
N ARG A 85 3.49 17.95 -5.38
CA ARG A 85 2.76 17.15 -4.42
C ARG A 85 2.92 15.69 -4.76
N LYS A 86 3.06 14.87 -3.74
CA LYS A 86 3.23 13.45 -3.90
C LYS A 86 1.88 12.81 -3.66
N ILE A 87 1.30 12.26 -4.69
CA ILE A 87 -0.04 11.68 -4.63
C ILE A 87 0.06 10.17 -4.54
N CYS A 88 -0.59 9.61 -3.54
CA CYS A 88 -0.48 8.19 -3.23
C CYS A 88 -1.78 7.46 -3.49
N SER A 89 -1.68 6.24 -3.99
CA SER A 89 -2.85 5.36 -4.14
C SER A 89 -2.40 3.92 -3.93
N THR A 90 -3.30 3.07 -3.51
CA THR A 90 -2.97 1.68 -3.26
C THR A 90 -2.84 0.93 -4.58
N ALA A 91 -1.75 0.18 -4.70
CA ALA A 91 -1.41 -0.46 -5.95
C ALA A 91 -2.00 -1.85 -6.13
N ALA A 92 -2.39 -2.50 -5.07
CA ALA A 92 -2.89 -3.87 -5.16
C ALA A 92 -4.13 -4.04 -4.31
N GLU A 93 -5.04 -4.86 -4.79
CA GLU A 93 -6.26 -5.16 -4.10
C GLU A 93 -6.03 -6.18 -3.02
N GLN A 94 -5.03 -6.99 -3.17
CA GLN A 94 -4.85 -8.16 -2.34
C GLN A 94 -3.38 -8.54 -2.23
N VAL A 95 -2.98 -8.96 -1.07
CA VAL A 95 -1.63 -9.49 -0.86
C VAL A 95 -1.78 -10.91 -0.33
N THR A 96 -1.12 -11.84 -0.97
CA THR A 96 -1.16 -13.24 -0.55
C THR A 96 0.22 -13.67 -0.10
N PHE A 97 0.30 -14.24 1.09
CA PHE A 97 1.55 -14.73 1.64
C PHE A 97 1.62 -16.23 1.48
N ILE A 98 2.70 -16.69 0.85
CA ILE A 98 2.94 -18.13 0.75
C ILE A 98 3.87 -18.49 1.89
N ILE A 99 3.42 -19.27 2.80
CA ILE A 99 4.19 -19.64 3.96
C ILE A 99 5.10 -20.83 3.70
N LYS A 100 4.62 -21.77 2.91
CA LYS A 100 5.38 -22.93 2.63
C LYS A 100 6.66 -22.61 1.91
N ASP A 101 7.74 -23.24 2.32
CA ASP A 101 9.01 -23.01 1.72
C ASP A 101 9.01 -23.65 0.35
N LYS A 102 9.42 -22.95 -0.67
CA LYS A 102 9.38 -23.43 -1.92
C LYS A 102 10.48 -24.37 -2.20
N ASP A 103 11.57 -24.37 -1.51
CA ASP A 103 12.64 -25.18 -1.79
C ASP A 103 12.84 -26.15 -0.74
N PRO A 104 12.28 -27.27 -0.78
CA PRO A 104 12.33 -28.19 0.27
C PRO A 104 13.65 -28.75 0.52
N GLU A 105 14.46 -28.82 -0.08
CA GLU A 105 15.57 -29.44 0.19
C GLU A 105 16.31 -29.15 0.40
#